data_4b55a644c433bae62893549412b2c78c
#
_entry.id   4b55a644c433bae62893549412b2c78c
#
_cell.length_a   1.000
_cell.length_b   1.000
_cell.length_c   1.000
_cell.angle_alpha   90.00
_cell.angle_beta   90.00
_cell.angle_gamma   90.00
#
_symmetry.space_group_name_H-M   'P 1'
#
loop_
_entity.id
_entity.type
_entity.pdbx_description
1 polymer ?
#
loop_
_entity_poly.entity_id
_entity_poly.type
_entity_poly.pdbx_seq_one_letter_code
_entity_poly.pdbx_strand_id
1 'polypeptide(L)'
;MLADWNMLNEDPAERGVYDSPATTLMTAWLPILYRKVLADDLPPEVFAAYAGTGYAGETQVASIRPGNGLKLVYNALLGPKAGVPQRYDFFNGEDKNAVLRATLAQAVAELDKRFGSDTAKWRTPVTKHVFLTSNFIGAPQAGADEQLTLPSYMNRGTQNDKVVLGAKGVVLCTAAPPGQSGFVGPDGRKSPHYADQMTLFKDFGCKSEALTPAEVDRRAQSTKQLSY
;
A
#
# COMPACT_ATOMS: atom_id res chain seq x y z
N MET A 1 -3.92 -11.92 20.46
CA MET A 1 -3.89 -10.74 19.54
C MET A 1 -3.22 -11.04 18.23
N LEU A 2 -1.87 -11.22 18.16
CA LEU A 2 -1.20 -11.49 16.87
C LEU A 2 -1.60 -12.85 16.26
N ALA A 3 -1.82 -13.87 17.08
CA ALA A 3 -2.20 -15.20 16.61
C ALA A 3 -3.59 -15.23 15.95
N ASP A 4 -4.48 -14.34 16.35
CA ASP A 4 -5.85 -14.28 15.85
C ASP A 4 -6.06 -13.16 14.84
N TRP A 5 -4.98 -12.46 14.47
CA TRP A 5 -5.06 -11.37 13.51
C TRP A 5 -5.13 -11.89 12.08
N ASN A 6 -6.07 -11.36 11.30
CA ASN A 6 -6.24 -11.68 9.89
C ASN A 6 -5.16 -11.09 8.96
N MET A 7 -4.16 -10.39 9.52
CA MET A 7 -3.08 -9.68 8.82
C MET A 7 -3.55 -8.55 7.90
N LEU A 8 -4.77 -8.09 8.04
CA LEU A 8 -5.31 -6.98 7.26
C LEU A 8 -5.26 -5.68 8.05
N ASN A 9 -4.94 -4.61 7.35
CA ASN A 9 -4.97 -3.25 7.86
C ASN A 9 -6.25 -2.59 7.36
N GLU A 10 -7.32 -2.69 8.15
CA GLU A 10 -8.67 -2.32 7.75
C GLU A 10 -9.22 -1.19 8.62
N ASP A 11 -10.02 -0.33 8.02
CA ASP A 11 -10.87 0.66 8.67
C ASP A 11 -12.24 0.71 7.94
N PRO A 12 -13.04 -0.37 8.00
CA PRO A 12 -14.31 -0.46 7.26
C PRO A 12 -15.34 0.56 7.73
N ALA A 13 -15.19 1.08 8.94
CA ALA A 13 -16.08 2.11 9.49
C ALA A 13 -15.60 3.55 9.18
N GLU A 14 -14.52 3.71 8.42
CA GLU A 14 -13.93 4.99 8.02
C GLU A 14 -13.68 5.96 9.20
N ARG A 15 -13.22 5.40 10.34
CA ARG A 15 -12.93 6.17 11.56
C ARG A 15 -11.58 6.87 11.53
N GLY A 16 -10.78 6.63 10.50
CA GLY A 16 -9.43 7.17 10.35
C GLY A 16 -8.39 6.47 11.22
N VAL A 17 -8.73 5.32 11.80
CA VAL A 17 -7.82 4.45 12.56
C VAL A 17 -8.05 2.99 12.18
N TYR A 18 -6.99 2.20 12.17
CA TYR A 18 -7.12 0.77 11.91
C TYR A 18 -7.89 0.07 13.02
N ASP A 19 -8.76 -0.86 12.64
CA ASP A 19 -9.63 -1.57 13.57
C ASP A 19 -8.89 -2.54 14.49
N SER A 20 -7.83 -3.15 13.99
CA SER A 20 -7.09 -4.18 14.75
C SER A 20 -5.99 -3.57 15.61
N PRO A 21 -5.97 -3.83 16.92
CA PRO A 21 -4.81 -3.50 17.77
C PRO A 21 -3.54 -4.26 17.34
N ALA A 22 -3.67 -5.40 16.68
CA ALA A 22 -2.54 -6.14 16.14
C ALA A 22 -1.81 -5.35 15.03
N THR A 23 -2.54 -4.61 14.19
CA THR A 23 -1.95 -3.67 13.22
C THR A 23 -1.09 -2.62 13.92
N THR A 24 -1.58 -2.05 15.01
CA THR A 24 -0.84 -1.08 15.81
C THR A 24 0.43 -1.69 16.41
N LEU A 25 0.32 -2.90 16.96
CA LEU A 25 1.46 -3.61 17.54
C LEU A 25 2.51 -3.93 16.46
N MET A 26 2.12 -4.45 15.29
CA MET A 26 3.05 -4.73 14.20
C MET A 26 3.72 -3.46 13.66
N THR A 27 2.96 -2.37 13.54
CA THR A 27 3.49 -1.08 13.10
C THR A 27 4.55 -0.53 14.05
N ALA A 28 4.37 -0.72 15.36
CA ALA A 28 5.35 -0.33 16.37
C ALA A 28 6.55 -1.30 16.44
N TRP A 29 6.30 -2.59 16.32
CA TRP A 29 7.33 -3.62 16.51
C TRP A 29 8.32 -3.71 15.35
N LEU A 30 7.85 -3.68 14.10
CA LEU A 30 8.72 -3.89 12.94
C LEU A 30 9.92 -2.92 12.88
N PRO A 31 9.78 -1.60 13.12
CA PRO A 31 10.93 -0.71 13.16
C PRO A 31 11.96 -1.04 14.25
N ILE A 32 11.49 -1.49 15.42
CA ILE A 32 12.35 -1.91 16.52
C ILE A 32 13.14 -3.16 16.13
N LEU A 33 12.44 -4.14 15.56
CA LEU A 33 13.04 -5.38 15.08
C LEU A 33 14.08 -5.12 13.97
N TYR A 34 13.73 -4.29 12.99
CA TYR A 34 14.66 -3.95 11.90
C TYR A 34 15.92 -3.27 12.43
N ARG A 35 15.76 -2.33 13.33
CA ARG A 35 16.88 -1.64 13.96
C ARG A 35 17.77 -2.62 14.72
N LYS A 36 17.18 -3.52 15.50
CA LYS A 36 17.94 -4.52 16.27
C LYS A 36 18.71 -5.49 15.39
N VAL A 37 18.13 -5.88 14.26
CA VAL A 37 18.67 -6.96 13.41
C VAL A 37 19.58 -6.43 12.29
N LEU A 38 19.41 -5.18 11.87
CA LEU A 38 20.07 -4.68 10.66
C LEU A 38 20.94 -3.45 10.87
N ALA A 39 20.75 -2.68 11.94
CA ALA A 39 21.36 -1.35 12.02
C ALA A 39 22.84 -1.39 12.38
N ASP A 40 23.33 -2.44 12.98
CA ASP A 40 24.75 -2.66 13.32
C ASP A 40 25.54 -3.23 12.13
N ASP A 41 24.87 -3.87 11.20
CA ASP A 41 25.47 -4.54 10.05
C ASP A 41 25.42 -3.72 8.76
N LEU A 42 24.54 -2.72 8.70
CA LEU A 42 24.36 -1.89 7.51
C LEU A 42 24.86 -0.46 7.75
N PRO A 43 25.54 0.14 6.77
CA PRO A 43 25.81 1.58 6.81
C PRO A 43 24.51 2.37 7.02
N PRO A 44 24.53 3.49 7.77
CA PRO A 44 23.32 4.24 8.14
C PRO A 44 22.44 4.62 6.96
N GLU A 45 23.02 5.01 5.84
CA GLU A 45 22.30 5.36 4.62
C GLU A 45 21.65 4.15 3.95
N VAL A 46 22.30 2.98 4.01
CA VAL A 46 21.76 1.73 3.49
C VAL A 46 20.63 1.25 4.40
N PHE A 47 20.82 1.31 5.72
CA PHE A 47 19.76 1.00 6.67
C PHE A 47 18.54 1.91 6.47
N ALA A 48 18.74 3.21 6.34
CA ALA A 48 17.66 4.17 6.10
C ALA A 48 16.90 3.88 4.80
N ALA A 49 17.61 3.49 3.75
CA ALA A 49 16.99 3.15 2.47
C ALA A 49 16.24 1.81 2.49
N TYR A 50 16.75 0.84 3.24
CA TYR A 50 16.26 -0.54 3.21
C TYR A 50 15.22 -0.86 4.28
N ALA A 51 15.48 -0.42 5.48
CA ALA A 51 14.65 -0.67 6.65
C ALA A 51 14.05 0.64 7.20
N GLY A 52 14.19 1.71 6.44
CA GLY A 52 13.85 3.04 6.85
C GLY A 52 12.47 3.14 7.45
N THR A 53 12.41 3.81 8.55
CA THR A 53 11.19 4.19 9.27
C THR A 53 10.32 5.16 8.46
N GLY A 54 10.60 5.28 7.19
CA GLY A 54 10.16 6.29 6.25
C GLY A 54 8.67 6.33 5.90
N TYR A 55 7.81 5.83 6.76
CA TYR A 55 6.40 6.19 6.68
C TYR A 55 6.07 7.48 7.42
N ALA A 56 7.04 8.17 7.96
CA ALA A 56 6.83 9.43 8.65
C ALA A 56 6.80 10.65 7.71
N GLY A 57 6.93 10.46 6.41
CA GLY A 57 6.92 11.55 5.45
C GLY A 57 5.59 11.72 4.75
N GLU A 58 5.14 12.94 4.66
CA GLU A 58 3.92 13.34 3.97
C GLU A 58 3.97 13.14 2.44
N THR A 59 5.16 12.86 1.90
CA THR A 59 5.42 12.77 0.47
C THR A 59 5.81 11.36 0.06
N GLN A 60 5.01 10.39 0.39
CA GLN A 60 5.37 9.02 0.14
C GLN A 60 5.08 8.58 -1.28
N VAL A 61 6.13 8.36 -2.01
CA VAL A 61 6.04 7.51 -3.18
C VAL A 61 5.81 6.08 -2.69
N ALA A 62 4.62 5.57 -2.92
CA ALA A 62 4.18 4.30 -2.36
C ALA A 62 5.06 3.10 -2.71
N SER A 63 5.92 3.19 -3.71
CA SER A 63 6.73 2.08 -4.21
C SER A 63 7.94 1.72 -3.36
N ILE A 64 8.39 2.57 -2.45
CA ILE A 64 9.61 2.32 -1.68
C ILE A 64 9.24 2.08 -0.24
N ARG A 65 9.35 0.87 0.21
CA ARG A 65 8.71 0.65 1.42
C ARG A 65 9.33 -0.23 2.40
N PRO A 66 8.95 -0.23 3.66
CA PRO A 66 9.52 -1.06 4.72
C PRO A 66 9.46 -2.57 4.43
N GLY A 67 8.79 -2.97 3.39
CA GLY A 67 8.75 -4.35 2.93
C GLY A 67 10.11 -4.98 2.60
N ASN A 68 11.10 -4.20 2.25
CA ASN A 68 12.44 -4.71 1.99
C ASN A 68 13.11 -5.17 3.29
N GLY A 69 13.01 -4.40 4.36
CA GLY A 69 13.51 -4.78 5.67
C GLY A 69 12.82 -6.04 6.19
N LEU A 70 11.52 -6.14 6.05
CA LEU A 70 10.76 -7.33 6.44
C LEU A 70 11.24 -8.58 5.71
N LYS A 71 11.42 -8.52 4.41
CA LYS A 71 11.89 -9.65 3.61
C LYS A 71 13.28 -10.11 4.04
N LEU A 72 14.20 -9.17 4.28
CA LEU A 72 15.56 -9.48 4.71
C LEU A 72 15.57 -10.14 6.10
N VAL A 73 14.86 -9.55 7.07
CA VAL A 73 14.75 -10.11 8.42
C VAL A 73 14.03 -11.46 8.41
N TYR A 74 12.97 -11.62 7.62
CA TYR A 74 12.26 -12.89 7.48
C TYR A 74 13.17 -13.99 6.93
N ASN A 75 13.94 -13.70 5.88
CA ASN A 75 14.91 -14.66 5.35
C ASN A 75 16.01 -15.00 6.37
N ALA A 76 16.51 -14.01 7.11
CA ALA A 76 17.48 -14.22 8.17
C ALA A 76 16.93 -15.09 9.32
N LEU A 77 15.65 -14.93 9.66
CA LEU A 77 14.94 -15.78 10.63
C LEU A 77 14.85 -17.23 10.14
N LEU A 78 14.43 -17.44 8.90
CA LEU A 78 14.28 -18.77 8.33
C LEU A 78 15.63 -19.48 8.13
N GLY A 79 16.72 -18.72 7.93
CA GLY A 79 18.03 -19.28 7.63
C GLY A 79 18.00 -20.19 6.39
N PRO A 80 18.51 -21.43 6.46
CA PRO A 80 18.53 -22.35 5.32
C PRO A 80 17.15 -22.65 4.73
N LYS A 81 16.08 -22.52 5.51
CA LYS A 81 14.70 -22.74 5.06
C LYS A 81 14.17 -21.62 4.17
N ALA A 82 14.87 -20.50 4.08
CA ALA A 82 14.45 -19.38 3.22
C ALA A 82 14.56 -19.70 1.71
N GLY A 83 15.27 -20.77 1.34
CA GLY A 83 15.50 -21.11 -0.07
C GLY A 83 16.46 -20.16 -0.80
N VAL A 84 17.08 -19.23 -0.06
CA VAL A 84 18.10 -18.30 -0.58
C VAL A 84 19.39 -18.44 0.23
N PRO A 85 20.59 -18.36 -0.40
CA PRO A 85 21.86 -18.46 0.31
C PRO A 85 21.97 -17.36 1.37
N GLN A 86 22.17 -17.75 2.61
CA GLN A 86 22.48 -16.84 3.71
C GLN A 86 23.99 -16.68 3.82
N ARG A 87 24.53 -15.58 3.35
CA ARG A 87 25.98 -15.28 3.38
C ARG A 87 26.40 -14.46 4.58
N TYR A 88 25.41 -13.97 5.34
CA TYR A 88 25.61 -13.05 6.45
C TYR A 88 24.66 -13.41 7.60
N ASP A 89 25.16 -13.36 8.83
CA ASP A 89 24.34 -13.59 10.03
C ASP A 89 23.94 -12.25 10.66
N PHE A 90 22.81 -11.73 10.27
CA PHE A 90 22.24 -10.50 10.83
C PHE A 90 21.79 -10.62 12.29
N PHE A 91 21.85 -11.80 12.87
CA PHE A 91 21.58 -11.98 14.30
C PHE A 91 22.85 -12.05 15.13
N ASN A 92 24.02 -12.02 14.50
CA ASN A 92 25.35 -12.00 15.15
C ASN A 92 25.51 -13.08 16.22
N GLY A 93 24.98 -14.28 15.96
CA GLY A 93 25.01 -15.41 16.89
C GLY A 93 24.00 -15.35 18.03
N GLU A 94 23.18 -14.31 18.12
CA GLU A 94 22.14 -14.23 19.13
C GLU A 94 20.99 -15.22 18.87
N ASP A 95 20.35 -15.70 19.95
CA ASP A 95 19.13 -16.51 19.83
C ASP A 95 18.01 -15.69 19.20
N LYS A 96 17.59 -16.10 18.00
CA LYS A 96 16.58 -15.41 17.21
C LYS A 96 15.26 -15.24 17.96
N ASN A 97 14.84 -16.25 18.73
CA ASN A 97 13.62 -16.19 19.51
C ASN A 97 13.76 -15.23 20.70
N ALA A 98 14.95 -15.14 21.29
CA ALA A 98 15.21 -14.16 22.34
C ALA A 98 15.14 -12.74 21.78
N VAL A 99 15.72 -12.47 20.60
CA VAL A 99 15.64 -11.18 19.92
C VAL A 99 14.19 -10.82 19.59
N LEU A 100 13.41 -11.75 19.04
CA LEU A 100 12.00 -11.53 18.74
C LEU A 100 11.21 -11.18 20.00
N ARG A 101 11.39 -11.93 21.08
CA ARG A 101 10.69 -11.66 22.35
C ARG A 101 11.08 -10.31 22.95
N ALA A 102 12.37 -10.00 22.96
CA ALA A 102 12.86 -8.74 23.55
C ALA A 102 12.34 -7.52 22.78
N THR A 103 12.42 -7.54 21.45
CA THR A 103 11.94 -6.45 20.61
C THR A 103 10.41 -6.31 20.65
N LEU A 104 9.68 -7.41 20.72
CA LEU A 104 8.22 -7.38 20.91
C LEU A 104 7.84 -6.80 22.28
N ALA A 105 8.54 -7.21 23.34
CA ALA A 105 8.31 -6.65 24.68
C ALA A 105 8.58 -5.15 24.73
N GLN A 106 9.61 -4.67 24.03
CA GLN A 106 9.87 -3.24 23.89
C GLN A 106 8.71 -2.54 23.18
N ALA A 107 8.22 -3.06 22.07
CA ALA A 107 7.07 -2.48 21.35
C ALA A 107 5.82 -2.41 22.23
N VAL A 108 5.55 -3.47 22.98
CA VAL A 108 4.43 -3.50 23.95
C VAL A 108 4.59 -2.41 25.00
N ALA A 109 5.79 -2.27 25.59
CA ALA A 109 6.04 -1.23 26.60
C ALA A 109 5.89 0.20 26.04
N GLU A 110 6.31 0.43 24.80
CA GLU A 110 6.13 1.73 24.13
C GLU A 110 4.65 2.04 23.87
N LEU A 111 3.89 1.04 23.45
CA LEU A 111 2.44 1.20 23.23
C LEU A 111 1.67 1.35 24.52
N ASP A 112 2.04 0.60 25.56
CA ASP A 112 1.46 0.73 26.88
C ASP A 112 1.66 2.14 27.46
N LYS A 113 2.86 2.68 27.32
CA LYS A 113 3.16 4.06 27.69
C LYS A 113 2.34 5.09 26.90
N ARG A 114 2.06 4.81 25.62
CA ARG A 114 1.35 5.73 24.72
C ARG A 114 -0.17 5.66 24.85
N PHE A 115 -0.73 4.46 24.96
CA PHE A 115 -2.16 4.19 24.89
C PHE A 115 -2.75 3.60 26.17
N GLY A 116 -1.89 3.25 27.15
CA GLY A 116 -2.27 2.50 28.35
C GLY A 116 -2.31 0.98 28.11
N SER A 117 -2.45 0.23 29.21
CA SER A 117 -2.38 -1.24 29.23
C SER A 117 -3.59 -1.94 28.59
N ASP A 118 -4.67 -1.20 28.33
CA ASP A 118 -5.83 -1.73 27.64
C ASP A 118 -5.54 -1.83 26.12
N THR A 119 -5.13 -2.99 25.66
CA THR A 119 -4.77 -3.24 24.27
C THR A 119 -5.92 -2.98 23.29
N ALA A 120 -7.17 -3.02 23.75
CA ALA A 120 -8.32 -2.67 22.92
C ALA A 120 -8.33 -1.20 22.50
N LYS A 121 -7.58 -0.36 23.17
CA LYS A 121 -7.43 1.08 22.86
C LYS A 121 -6.27 1.39 21.92
N TRP A 122 -5.44 0.41 21.61
CA TRP A 122 -4.33 0.60 20.71
C TRP A 122 -4.82 0.79 19.28
N ARG A 123 -4.76 2.00 18.78
CA ARG A 123 -5.23 2.36 17.46
C ARG A 123 -4.23 3.27 16.74
N THR A 124 -3.71 2.80 15.62
CA THR A 124 -2.87 3.60 14.73
C THR A 124 -3.73 4.30 13.71
N PRO A 125 -3.49 5.59 13.46
CA PRO A 125 -4.13 6.30 12.36
C PRO A 125 -3.89 5.60 11.04
N VAL A 126 -4.92 5.57 10.21
CA VAL A 126 -4.80 5.06 8.84
C VAL A 126 -3.88 5.99 8.06
N THR A 127 -2.96 5.40 7.31
CA THR A 127 -2.07 6.16 6.45
C THR A 127 -2.88 6.81 5.33
N LYS A 128 -2.79 8.12 5.23
CA LYS A 128 -3.37 8.87 4.10
C LYS A 128 -2.38 8.85 2.95
N HIS A 129 -2.85 8.46 1.80
CA HIS A 129 -2.10 8.57 0.56
C HIS A 129 -2.62 9.76 -0.22
N VAL A 130 -1.70 10.62 -0.61
CA VAL A 130 -1.99 11.71 -1.54
C VAL A 130 -1.51 11.25 -2.91
N PHE A 131 -2.41 11.29 -3.88
CA PHE A 131 -2.01 11.10 -5.26
C PHE A 131 -1.32 12.37 -5.74
N LEU A 132 0.00 12.28 -5.90
CA LEU A 132 0.77 13.41 -6.40
C LEU A 132 0.38 13.68 -7.84
N THR A 133 0.02 14.92 -8.14
CA THR A 133 0.05 15.40 -9.52
C THR A 133 1.50 15.51 -9.93
N SER A 134 2.00 14.53 -10.61
CA SER A 134 3.14 14.77 -11.45
C SER A 134 2.63 15.37 -12.75
N ASN A 135 3.10 16.55 -13.09
CA ASN A 135 2.93 17.08 -14.42
C ASN A 135 3.75 16.23 -15.39
N PHE A 136 3.12 15.20 -15.93
CA PHE A 136 3.68 14.52 -17.08
C PHE A 136 3.37 15.38 -18.31
N ILE A 137 4.41 15.90 -18.93
CA ILE A 137 4.29 16.80 -20.10
C ILE A 137 3.47 18.08 -19.80
N GLY A 138 3.56 18.60 -18.56
CA GLY A 138 2.84 19.81 -18.18
C GLY A 138 1.32 19.68 -18.05
N ALA A 139 0.78 18.47 -18.14
CA ALA A 139 -0.65 18.24 -17.94
C ALA A 139 -0.96 18.05 -16.46
N PRO A 140 -1.89 18.81 -15.88
CA PRO A 140 -2.39 18.53 -14.53
C PRO A 140 -3.02 17.15 -14.49
N GLN A 141 -2.74 16.42 -13.42
CA GLN A 141 -3.38 15.13 -13.20
C GLN A 141 -4.41 15.24 -12.08
N ALA A 142 -5.50 14.50 -12.23
CA ALA A 142 -6.52 14.40 -11.22
C ALA A 142 -5.96 13.85 -9.90
N GLY A 143 -6.49 14.30 -8.79
CA GLY A 143 -6.26 13.73 -7.48
C GLY A 143 -5.09 14.30 -6.69
N ALA A 144 -4.42 15.37 -7.13
CA ALA A 144 -3.35 15.99 -6.35
C ALA A 144 -3.81 16.53 -5.00
N ASP A 145 -4.98 17.06 -5.02
CA ASP A 145 -5.68 17.69 -3.92
C ASP A 145 -6.70 16.75 -3.26
N GLU A 146 -6.83 15.53 -3.78
CA GLU A 146 -7.76 14.53 -3.27
C GLU A 146 -7.02 13.54 -2.35
N GLN A 147 -7.38 13.58 -1.09
CA GLN A 147 -6.85 12.65 -0.10
C GLN A 147 -7.79 11.47 0.06
N LEU A 148 -7.25 10.28 -0.17
CA LEU A 148 -7.94 9.03 0.14
C LEU A 148 -7.27 8.34 1.32
N THR A 149 -8.09 7.80 2.20
CA THR A 149 -7.62 6.88 3.22
C THR A 149 -7.48 5.50 2.59
N LEU A 150 -6.23 5.04 2.46
CA LEU A 150 -5.92 3.75 1.87
C LEU A 150 -5.12 2.90 2.87
N PRO A 151 -5.24 1.58 2.82
CA PRO A 151 -4.36 0.70 3.58
C PRO A 151 -2.90 0.94 3.23
N SER A 152 -2.03 0.92 4.24
CA SER A 152 -0.60 1.23 4.07
C SER A 152 0.16 0.29 3.13
N TYR A 153 -0.34 -0.93 2.93
CA TYR A 153 0.22 -1.91 2.00
C TYR A 153 -0.26 -1.74 0.55
N MET A 154 -1.12 -0.78 0.29
CA MET A 154 -1.75 -0.59 -1.02
C MET A 154 -0.82 0.11 -1.99
N ASN A 155 0.21 -0.60 -2.41
CA ASN A 155 1.08 -0.19 -3.50
C ASN A 155 0.70 -0.98 -4.75
N ARG A 156 -0.21 -0.43 -5.54
CA ARG A 156 -0.66 -0.99 -6.81
C ARG A 156 -0.17 -0.15 -7.98
N GLY A 157 -0.14 -0.75 -9.16
CA GLY A 157 0.14 -0.02 -10.39
C GLY A 157 -0.92 1.06 -10.69
N THR A 158 -0.60 1.91 -11.65
CA THR A 158 -1.51 2.97 -12.12
C THR A 158 -2.72 2.44 -12.89
N GLN A 159 -2.66 1.19 -13.34
CA GLN A 159 -3.75 0.48 -13.99
C GLN A 159 -3.87 -0.92 -13.38
N ASN A 160 -5.07 -1.30 -13.04
CA ASN A 160 -5.36 -2.60 -12.44
C ASN A 160 -6.42 -3.30 -13.27
N ASP A 161 -6.02 -4.39 -13.90
CA ASP A 161 -6.87 -5.16 -14.80
C ASP A 161 -7.24 -6.50 -14.15
N LYS A 162 -8.49 -6.90 -14.36
CA LYS A 162 -8.98 -8.24 -14.04
C LYS A 162 -9.52 -8.87 -15.30
N VAL A 163 -8.86 -9.91 -15.76
CA VAL A 163 -9.28 -10.70 -16.94
C VAL A 163 -9.76 -12.06 -16.48
N VAL A 164 -10.95 -12.42 -16.90
CA VAL A 164 -11.51 -13.77 -16.66
C VAL A 164 -11.75 -14.45 -17.99
N LEU A 165 -11.07 -15.56 -18.19
CA LEU A 165 -11.23 -16.44 -19.36
C LEU A 165 -12.17 -17.59 -18.97
N GLY A 166 -13.35 -17.63 -19.53
CA GLY A 166 -14.34 -18.64 -19.19
C GLY A 166 -14.97 -19.29 -20.44
N ALA A 167 -15.73 -20.33 -20.23
CA ALA A 167 -16.44 -21.02 -21.32
C ALA A 167 -17.43 -20.12 -22.10
N LYS A 168 -17.86 -19.02 -21.50
CA LYS A 168 -18.75 -18.02 -22.12
C LYS A 168 -18.01 -16.85 -22.77
N GLY A 169 -16.68 -16.92 -22.83
CA GLY A 169 -15.83 -15.87 -23.41
C GLY A 169 -14.95 -15.16 -22.38
N VAL A 170 -14.47 -13.99 -22.77
CA VAL A 170 -13.57 -13.14 -21.98
C VAL A 170 -14.37 -12.04 -21.32
N VAL A 171 -14.09 -11.80 -20.05
CA VAL A 171 -14.55 -10.61 -19.32
C VAL A 171 -13.32 -9.82 -18.91
N LEU A 172 -13.30 -8.55 -19.26
CA LEU A 172 -12.26 -7.59 -18.86
C LEU A 172 -12.89 -6.48 -18.01
N CYS A 173 -12.19 -6.16 -16.95
CA CYS A 173 -12.59 -5.12 -16.02
C CYS A 173 -11.34 -4.36 -15.58
N THR A 174 -11.36 -3.03 -15.65
CA THR A 174 -10.19 -2.19 -15.41
C THR A 174 -10.47 -1.07 -14.42
N ALA A 175 -9.41 -0.61 -13.75
CA ALA A 175 -9.40 0.64 -13.01
C ALA A 175 -8.07 1.37 -13.24
N ALA A 176 -8.14 2.61 -13.70
CA ALA A 176 -6.99 3.48 -13.95
C ALA A 176 -7.14 4.78 -13.14
N PRO A 177 -6.73 4.76 -11.86
CA PRO A 177 -6.87 5.93 -11.02
C PRO A 177 -5.87 7.04 -11.43
N PRO A 178 -6.19 8.28 -11.12
CA PRO A 178 -7.45 8.75 -10.54
C PRO A 178 -8.63 8.71 -11.51
N GLY A 179 -8.39 8.75 -12.80
CA GLY A 179 -9.34 8.70 -13.89
C GLY A 179 -8.61 8.73 -15.23
N GLN A 180 -9.32 8.57 -16.35
CA GLN A 180 -8.70 8.49 -17.68
C GLN A 180 -8.65 9.83 -18.43
N SER A 181 -9.10 10.93 -17.83
CA SER A 181 -9.04 12.24 -18.43
C SER A 181 -8.62 13.32 -17.42
N GLY A 182 -7.38 13.77 -17.54
CA GLY A 182 -6.89 14.93 -16.78
C GLY A 182 -7.37 16.28 -17.32
N PHE A 183 -8.34 16.31 -18.23
CA PHE A 183 -8.78 17.54 -18.86
C PHE A 183 -9.56 18.44 -17.89
N VAL A 184 -9.12 19.70 -17.86
CA VAL A 184 -9.81 20.80 -17.20
C VAL A 184 -10.14 21.84 -18.26
N GLY A 185 -11.41 22.18 -18.38
CA GLY A 185 -11.87 23.18 -19.34
C GLY A 185 -11.35 24.59 -19.04
N PRO A 186 -11.44 25.53 -20.00
CA PRO A 186 -11.07 26.93 -19.78
C PRO A 186 -11.86 27.61 -18.65
N ASP A 187 -13.04 27.09 -18.34
CA ASP A 187 -13.92 27.51 -17.24
C ASP A 187 -13.56 26.89 -15.89
N GLY A 188 -12.46 26.12 -15.81
CA GLY A 188 -12.02 25.41 -14.61
C GLY A 188 -12.80 24.13 -14.33
N ARG A 189 -13.73 23.72 -15.18
CA ARG A 189 -14.46 22.47 -14.98
C ARG A 189 -13.61 21.26 -15.31
N LYS A 190 -13.55 20.34 -14.37
CA LYS A 190 -12.91 19.04 -14.55
C LYS A 190 -13.78 18.13 -15.44
N SER A 191 -13.14 17.33 -16.27
CA SER A 191 -13.81 16.25 -17.00
C SER A 191 -14.56 15.34 -16.02
N PRO A 192 -15.73 14.78 -16.41
CA PRO A 192 -16.39 13.74 -15.62
C PRO A 192 -15.47 12.53 -15.32
N HIS A 193 -14.45 12.31 -16.16
CA HIS A 193 -13.49 11.24 -16.02
C HIS A 193 -12.16 11.68 -15.38
N TYR A 194 -12.17 12.82 -14.69
CA TYR A 194 -10.97 13.35 -14.03
C TYR A 194 -10.57 12.55 -12.80
N ALA A 195 -11.53 12.10 -12.00
CA ALA A 195 -11.29 11.33 -10.76
C ALA A 195 -12.34 10.23 -10.52
N ASP A 196 -13.05 9.81 -11.55
CA ASP A 196 -14.16 8.86 -11.48
C ASP A 196 -13.75 7.43 -11.07
N GLN A 197 -12.46 7.13 -11.07
CA GLN A 197 -11.95 5.80 -10.74
C GLN A 197 -11.24 5.74 -9.37
N MET A 198 -11.24 6.82 -8.62
CA MET A 198 -10.61 6.87 -7.30
C MET A 198 -11.26 5.88 -6.32
N THR A 199 -12.58 5.87 -6.24
CA THR A 199 -13.33 4.93 -5.38
C THR A 199 -13.14 3.49 -5.85
N LEU A 200 -13.19 3.24 -7.15
CA LEU A 200 -12.91 1.91 -7.69
C LEU A 200 -11.52 1.41 -7.28
N PHE A 201 -10.53 2.29 -7.37
CA PHE A 201 -9.18 1.95 -6.95
C PHE A 201 -9.09 1.66 -5.44
N LYS A 202 -9.69 2.51 -4.61
CA LYS A 202 -9.74 2.35 -3.15
C LYS A 202 -10.34 0.99 -2.78
N ASP A 203 -11.47 0.64 -3.37
CA ASP A 203 -12.29 -0.51 -2.98
C ASP A 203 -11.95 -1.80 -3.75
N PHE A 204 -10.84 -1.82 -4.49
CA PHE A 204 -10.47 -2.92 -5.40
C PHE A 204 -11.55 -3.25 -6.43
N GLY A 205 -12.40 -2.28 -6.71
CA GLY A 205 -13.38 -2.35 -7.78
C GLY A 205 -12.77 -2.12 -9.16
N CYS A 206 -13.56 -2.30 -10.16
CA CYS A 206 -13.21 -2.00 -11.55
C CYS A 206 -14.46 -1.79 -12.41
N LYS A 207 -14.31 -1.13 -13.54
CA LYS A 207 -15.37 -1.00 -14.56
C LYS A 207 -15.18 -2.05 -15.64
N SER A 208 -16.29 -2.62 -16.10
CA SER A 208 -16.27 -3.59 -17.20
C SER A 208 -15.97 -2.90 -18.52
N GLU A 209 -15.07 -3.49 -19.29
CA GLU A 209 -14.73 -3.02 -20.64
C GLU A 209 -15.62 -3.66 -21.70
N ALA A 210 -15.82 -2.94 -22.81
CA ALA A 210 -16.52 -3.45 -23.99
C ALA A 210 -15.50 -4.18 -24.87
N LEU A 211 -15.72 -5.46 -25.13
CA LEU A 211 -14.79 -6.30 -25.88
C LEU A 211 -15.28 -6.63 -27.29
N THR A 212 -16.49 -6.26 -27.64
CA THR A 212 -17.05 -6.49 -28.97
C THR A 212 -17.58 -5.20 -29.59
N PRO A 213 -17.59 -5.07 -30.92
CA PRO A 213 -18.16 -3.89 -31.58
C PRO A 213 -19.59 -3.57 -31.11
N ALA A 214 -20.43 -4.59 -30.96
CA ALA A 214 -21.79 -4.42 -30.48
C ALA A 214 -21.88 -3.89 -29.05
N GLU A 215 -20.93 -4.22 -28.17
CA GLU A 215 -20.85 -3.67 -26.83
C GLU A 215 -20.35 -2.22 -26.86
N VAL A 216 -19.37 -1.92 -27.71
CA VAL A 216 -18.90 -0.55 -27.93
C VAL A 216 -20.02 0.33 -28.42
N ASP A 217 -20.74 -0.07 -29.46
CA ASP A 217 -21.86 0.69 -30.02
C ASP A 217 -22.94 0.96 -28.97
N ARG A 218 -23.27 -0.03 -28.17
CA ARG A 218 -24.29 0.09 -27.12
C ARG A 218 -23.88 1.06 -26.02
N ARG A 219 -22.57 1.20 -25.72
CA ARG A 219 -22.02 2.03 -24.64
C ARG A 219 -21.54 3.40 -25.10
N ALA A 220 -21.38 3.60 -26.41
CA ALA A 220 -20.87 4.84 -26.98
C ALA A 220 -21.78 6.01 -26.65
N GLN A 221 -21.20 7.09 -26.11
CA GLN A 221 -21.90 8.36 -25.89
C GLN A 221 -21.99 9.20 -27.15
N SER A 222 -21.05 9.04 -28.04
CA SER A 222 -21.02 9.69 -29.36
C SER A 222 -20.20 8.86 -30.34
N THR A 223 -20.52 8.95 -31.61
CA THR A 223 -19.79 8.33 -32.70
C THR A 223 -19.43 9.38 -33.75
N LYS A 224 -18.20 9.36 -34.24
CA LYS A 224 -17.73 10.18 -35.36
C LYS A 224 -17.25 9.27 -36.47
N GLN A 225 -17.72 9.53 -37.66
CA GLN A 225 -17.22 8.88 -38.87
C GLN A 225 -16.14 9.75 -39.48
N LEU A 226 -14.97 9.19 -39.76
CA LEU A 226 -13.89 9.84 -40.46
C LEU A 226 -13.84 9.26 -41.85
N SER A 227 -13.82 10.10 -42.87
CA SER A 227 -13.56 9.73 -44.27
C SER A 227 -12.20 10.28 -44.69
N TYR A 228 -11.40 9.49 -45.37
CA TYR A 228 -10.09 9.85 -45.89
C TYR A 228 -10.19 10.16 -47.36
#